data_52a18e9a77395ff7179b671e1e3cf423
#
_entry.id   52a18e9a77395ff7179b671e1e3cf423
#
_cell.length_a   1.000
_cell.length_b   1.000
_cell.length_c   1.000
_cell.angle_alpha   90.00
_cell.angle_beta   90.00
_cell.angle_gamma   90.00
#
_symmetry.space_group_name_H-M   'P 1'
#
loop_
_entity.id
_entity.type
_entity.pdbx_description
1 polymer ?
#
loop_
_entity_poly.entity_id
_entity_poly.type
_entity_poly.pdbx_seq_one_letter_code
_entity_poly.pdbx_strand_id
1 'polypeptide(L)'
;MKLSKFLWISGMLALLTFATLALAQSGSDLTTPGMSGKMKEAIAKSLQDETHAAKTREVIKTDQKAGYLGLGGGPSPNVIVGLLWAIWVGWIFSTVGAFGGIMAGVGHITIFGLADYAKSFGGGNPVNKLITDSIRVSNQWLVGLSGVISSWNYYKMGRLVAPLGVCLAVGGVGGSWLVPELTAGKISLKAYIGYFGIIVFILGAFLIYEVTPRGAARKKEAKEAAKAFEKAVAEKIDMSDQGVKIIEGSWTFMWLAVAFVVASALWINLVGGAKWVAYILVLAGWVLTLFIGQIRFTFFGQEFSFKAWIPMVGGIFIAAIASFLGVGGGFLYVPFLTSIAGLPMFLVAGTSALCVLVGMIVSIFSYMVGKGIVISWGLIGAELIGIFIGSMIGPRTSKYIPDRVLKIIFIVLALYVGLRYTTKGFLGRSIVPPF
;
A
#
# COMPACT_ATOMS: atom_id res chain seq x y z
N MET A 1 -4.15 -14.30 -24.39
CA MET A 1 -2.71 -14.07 -24.21
C MET A 1 -2.19 -12.69 -24.64
N LYS A 2 -2.79 -12.00 -25.64
CA LYS A 2 -2.34 -10.64 -26.08
C LYS A 2 -2.83 -9.48 -25.20
N LEU A 3 -4.01 -9.56 -24.60
CA LEU A 3 -4.61 -8.48 -23.79
C LEU A 3 -3.90 -8.29 -22.44
N SER A 4 -3.40 -9.37 -21.83
CA SER A 4 -2.65 -9.32 -20.56
C SER A 4 -1.30 -8.57 -20.69
N LYS A 5 -0.62 -8.73 -21.83
CA LYS A 5 0.63 -7.99 -22.10
C LYS A 5 0.38 -6.49 -22.26
N PHE A 6 -0.75 -6.13 -22.89
CA PHE A 6 -1.11 -4.72 -23.12
C PHE A 6 -1.43 -3.97 -21.81
N LEU A 7 -2.17 -4.59 -20.90
CA LEU A 7 -2.50 -4.01 -19.59
C LEU A 7 -1.27 -3.83 -18.69
N TRP A 8 -0.30 -4.74 -18.77
CA TRP A 8 0.96 -4.64 -18.02
C TRP A 8 1.89 -3.55 -18.56
N ILE A 9 1.97 -3.40 -19.88
CA ILE A 9 2.78 -2.37 -20.54
C ILE A 9 2.16 -0.98 -20.33
N SER A 10 0.83 -0.86 -20.42
CA SER A 10 0.13 0.41 -20.16
C SER A 10 0.23 0.86 -18.70
N GLY A 11 0.16 -0.06 -17.73
CA GLY A 11 0.36 0.25 -16.32
C GLY A 11 1.79 0.71 -16.01
N MET A 12 2.79 0.08 -16.64
CA MET A 12 4.20 0.45 -16.50
C MET A 12 4.55 1.76 -17.23
N LEU A 13 3.97 1.99 -18.43
CA LEU A 13 4.12 3.25 -19.16
C LEU A 13 3.42 4.42 -18.45
N ALA A 14 2.24 4.22 -17.87
CA ALA A 14 1.56 5.23 -17.07
C ALA A 14 2.38 5.68 -15.86
N LEU A 15 3.13 4.76 -15.23
CA LEU A 15 4.06 5.08 -14.14
C LEU A 15 5.31 5.85 -14.62
N LEU A 16 5.78 5.60 -15.84
CA LEU A 16 7.01 6.20 -16.38
C LEU A 16 6.76 7.57 -17.06
N THR A 17 5.58 7.84 -17.61
CA THR A 17 5.27 9.10 -18.31
C THR A 17 5.00 10.30 -17.41
N PHE A 18 4.85 10.13 -16.10
CA PHE A 18 4.60 11.22 -15.15
C PHE A 18 5.83 12.04 -14.75
N ALA A 19 7.03 11.76 -15.30
CA ALA A 19 8.26 12.40 -14.87
C ALA A 19 8.52 13.82 -15.44
N THR A 20 7.67 14.39 -16.31
CA THR A 20 8.06 15.55 -17.14
C THR A 20 7.19 16.79 -17.11
N LEU A 21 6.51 17.16 -16.03
CA LEU A 21 5.82 18.45 -15.98
C LEU A 21 6.03 19.19 -14.66
N ALA A 22 6.97 20.14 -14.65
CA ALA A 22 7.07 21.18 -13.61
C ALA A 22 7.62 22.48 -14.21
N LEU A 23 6.89 23.57 -14.08
CA LEU A 23 7.42 24.91 -14.31
C LEU A 23 6.84 25.96 -13.36
N ALA A 24 7.79 26.67 -12.70
CA ALA A 24 7.90 28.09 -12.31
C ALA A 24 6.79 28.73 -11.40
N GLN A 25 7.01 29.60 -10.42
CA GLN A 25 8.00 30.59 -10.00
C GLN A 25 7.51 31.33 -8.73
N SER A 26 8.35 31.63 -7.78
CA SER A 26 8.43 32.92 -7.05
C SER A 26 9.53 32.79 -6.00
N GLY A 27 10.48 33.74 -6.00
CA GLY A 27 11.63 33.69 -5.13
C GLY A 27 11.33 34.18 -3.72
N SER A 28 11.66 33.38 -2.74
CA SER A 28 11.93 33.80 -1.36
C SER A 28 13.41 33.52 -1.06
N ASP A 29 13.99 34.29 -0.16
CA ASP A 29 15.42 34.12 0.25
C ASP A 29 15.75 32.73 0.80
N LEU A 30 14.72 31.91 1.07
CA LEU A 30 14.84 30.54 1.59
C LEU A 30 14.81 29.45 0.50
N THR A 31 14.81 29.84 -0.77
CA THR A 31 14.77 28.87 -1.89
C THR A 31 16.16 28.53 -2.40
N THR A 32 16.42 27.22 -2.62
CA THR A 32 17.67 26.76 -3.23
C THR A 32 17.48 26.41 -4.70
N PRO A 33 18.55 26.42 -5.52
CA PRO A 33 18.49 25.92 -6.88
C PRO A 33 18.03 24.45 -6.91
N GLY A 34 17.11 24.12 -7.80
CA GLY A 34 16.54 22.76 -7.91
C GLY A 34 15.35 22.46 -7.00
N MET A 35 14.94 23.37 -6.12
CA MET A 35 13.74 23.23 -5.32
C MET A 35 12.49 23.29 -6.20
N SER A 36 11.52 22.39 -5.97
CA SER A 36 10.27 22.34 -6.72
C SER A 36 9.40 23.57 -6.49
N GLY A 37 8.57 23.95 -7.49
CA GLY A 37 7.61 25.06 -7.36
C GLY A 37 6.63 24.86 -6.20
N LYS A 38 6.19 23.60 -5.95
CA LYS A 38 5.28 23.28 -4.83
C LYS A 38 5.94 23.50 -3.46
N MET A 39 7.24 23.22 -3.32
CA MET A 39 7.97 23.52 -2.10
C MET A 39 8.14 25.03 -1.91
N LYS A 40 8.46 25.75 -2.96
CA LYS A 40 8.53 27.22 -2.93
C LYS A 40 7.20 27.85 -2.51
N GLU A 41 6.08 27.34 -3.03
CA GLU A 41 4.72 27.75 -2.63
C GLU A 41 4.47 27.46 -1.14
N ALA A 42 4.86 26.28 -0.64
CA ALA A 42 4.69 25.91 0.77
C ALA A 42 5.52 26.80 1.70
N ILE A 43 6.76 27.13 1.31
CA ILE A 43 7.61 28.08 2.04
C ILE A 43 6.97 29.47 2.04
N ALA A 44 6.53 29.98 0.87
CA ALA A 44 5.90 31.29 0.77
C ALA A 44 4.64 31.39 1.65
N LYS A 45 3.77 30.38 1.65
CA LYS A 45 2.62 30.30 2.55
C LYS A 45 3.00 30.25 4.02
N SER A 46 4.07 29.54 4.36
CA SER A 46 4.57 29.47 5.74
C SER A 46 5.11 30.81 6.22
N LEU A 47 5.70 31.61 5.33
CA LEU A 47 6.24 32.93 5.67
C LEU A 47 5.15 34.00 5.82
N GLN A 48 3.96 33.78 5.30
CA GLN A 48 2.80 34.68 5.46
C GLN A 48 2.14 34.55 6.85
N ASP A 49 2.37 33.46 7.56
CA ASP A 49 1.84 33.22 8.90
C ASP A 49 2.95 33.44 9.93
N GLU A 50 2.78 34.47 10.77
CA GLU A 50 3.78 34.82 11.78
C GLU A 50 4.17 33.66 12.70
N THR A 51 3.21 32.78 13.03
CA THR A 51 3.45 31.62 13.91
C THR A 51 4.36 30.57 13.26
N HIS A 52 4.35 30.48 11.93
CA HIS A 52 5.14 29.55 11.16
C HIS A 52 6.42 30.16 10.59
N ALA A 53 6.43 31.45 10.32
CA ALA A 53 7.56 32.15 9.68
C ALA A 53 8.87 32.02 10.48
N ALA A 54 8.82 32.26 11.78
CA ALA A 54 9.98 32.17 12.66
C ALA A 54 10.63 30.78 12.60
N LYS A 55 9.82 29.72 12.77
CA LYS A 55 10.31 28.33 12.72
C LYS A 55 10.81 27.94 11.34
N THR A 56 10.16 28.40 10.28
CA THR A 56 10.57 28.10 8.90
C THR A 56 11.94 28.69 8.59
N ARG A 57 12.21 29.93 9.03
CA ARG A 57 13.53 30.58 8.93
C ARG A 57 14.58 29.94 9.81
N GLU A 58 14.19 29.46 10.99
CA GLU A 58 15.08 28.74 11.90
C GLU A 58 15.54 27.39 11.33
N VAL A 59 14.64 26.65 10.70
CA VAL A 59 14.91 25.27 10.23
C VAL A 59 15.62 25.24 8.88
N ILE A 60 15.25 26.11 7.93
CA ILE A 60 15.87 26.16 6.61
C ILE A 60 17.17 26.95 6.71
N LYS A 61 18.29 26.29 6.46
CA LYS A 61 19.66 26.85 6.46
C LYS A 61 20.14 27.00 5.04
N THR A 62 19.97 28.18 4.44
CA THR A 62 20.32 28.45 3.04
C THR A 62 21.82 28.44 2.76
N ASP A 63 22.64 28.61 3.80
CA ASP A 63 24.10 28.50 3.78
C ASP A 63 24.60 27.05 3.77
N GLN A 64 23.72 26.10 4.04
CA GLN A 64 24.05 24.68 4.07
C GLN A 64 23.62 23.98 2.78
N LYS A 65 24.24 22.81 2.53
CA LYS A 65 23.93 21.98 1.37
C LYS A 65 22.42 21.62 1.35
N ALA A 66 21.84 21.69 0.16
CA ALA A 66 20.48 21.26 -0.06
C ALA A 66 20.34 19.75 0.19
N GLY A 67 19.43 19.38 1.09
CA GLY A 67 19.08 18.01 1.43
C GLY A 67 17.74 17.57 0.84
N TYR A 68 16.94 16.88 1.65
CA TYR A 68 15.64 16.34 1.22
C TYR A 68 14.74 17.43 0.61
N LEU A 69 14.19 17.17 -0.57
CA LEU A 69 13.34 18.07 -1.37
C LEU A 69 14.00 19.42 -1.72
N GLY A 70 15.33 19.50 -1.67
CA GLY A 70 16.05 20.73 -1.96
C GLY A 70 16.09 21.71 -0.79
N LEU A 71 15.69 21.33 0.42
CA LEU A 71 15.71 22.19 1.59
C LEU A 71 17.14 22.32 2.16
N GLY A 72 17.61 23.54 2.32
CA GLY A 72 18.93 23.83 2.89
C GLY A 72 19.03 23.34 4.34
N GLY A 73 20.09 22.57 4.67
CA GLY A 73 20.24 21.93 5.98
C GLY A 73 19.30 20.75 6.23
N GLY A 74 18.52 20.33 5.23
CA GLY A 74 17.66 19.16 5.32
C GLY A 74 18.44 17.85 5.37
N PRO A 75 17.82 16.76 5.85
CA PRO A 75 18.43 15.44 5.87
C PRO A 75 18.95 15.01 4.50
N SER A 76 20.10 14.36 4.48
CA SER A 76 20.67 13.74 3.28
C SER A 76 20.81 12.24 3.49
N PRO A 77 19.72 11.46 3.29
CA PRO A 77 19.74 10.03 3.51
C PRO A 77 20.84 9.32 2.72
N ASN A 78 21.51 8.36 3.37
CA ASN A 78 22.52 7.56 2.70
C ASN A 78 21.84 6.63 1.68
N VAL A 79 22.20 6.79 0.40
CA VAL A 79 21.60 6.06 -0.73
C VAL A 79 21.83 4.54 -0.62
N ILE A 80 22.99 4.11 -0.09
CA ILE A 80 23.30 2.68 0.09
C ILE A 80 22.42 2.08 1.18
N VAL A 81 22.25 2.80 2.29
CA VAL A 81 21.33 2.36 3.37
C VAL A 81 19.89 2.28 2.83
N GLY A 82 19.48 3.26 2.01
CA GLY A 82 18.17 3.26 1.34
C GLY A 82 17.99 2.03 0.45
N LEU A 83 18.98 1.73 -0.38
CA LEU A 83 18.99 0.56 -1.26
C LEU A 83 18.83 -0.75 -0.46
N LEU A 84 19.68 -0.96 0.55
CA LEU A 84 19.66 -2.19 1.37
C LEU A 84 18.35 -2.33 2.15
N TRP A 85 17.86 -1.24 2.75
CA TRP A 85 16.56 -1.22 3.41
C TRP A 85 15.43 -1.58 2.44
N ALA A 86 15.45 -1.02 1.25
CA ALA A 86 14.45 -1.27 0.22
C ALA A 86 14.47 -2.73 -0.30
N ILE A 87 15.64 -3.38 -0.39
CA ILE A 87 15.72 -4.82 -0.69
C ILE A 87 14.94 -5.61 0.35
N TRP A 88 15.15 -5.32 1.63
CA TRP A 88 14.44 -5.99 2.71
C TRP A 88 12.92 -5.70 2.68
N VAL A 89 12.52 -4.45 2.48
CA VAL A 89 11.10 -4.04 2.35
C VAL A 89 10.42 -4.78 1.20
N GLY A 90 11.07 -4.84 0.04
CA GLY A 90 10.56 -5.56 -1.13
C GLY A 90 10.43 -7.06 -0.88
N TRP A 91 11.42 -7.65 -0.20
CA TRP A 91 11.39 -9.07 0.15
C TRP A 91 10.25 -9.39 1.12
N ILE A 92 10.11 -8.66 2.23
CA ILE A 92 9.06 -8.93 3.22
C ILE A 92 7.65 -8.72 2.64
N PHE A 93 7.45 -7.62 1.90
CA PHE A 93 6.15 -7.37 1.25
C PHE A 93 5.79 -8.49 0.28
N SER A 94 6.70 -8.87 -0.59
CA SER A 94 6.45 -9.88 -1.62
C SER A 94 6.39 -11.31 -1.06
N THR A 95 6.96 -11.56 0.12
CA THR A 95 6.91 -12.87 0.77
C THR A 95 5.58 -13.11 1.49
N VAL A 96 5.08 -12.13 2.24
CA VAL A 96 3.85 -12.24 3.03
C VAL A 96 2.66 -11.45 2.47
N GLY A 97 2.88 -10.61 1.46
CA GLY A 97 1.83 -9.78 0.85
C GLY A 97 1.39 -8.60 1.70
N ALA A 98 2.19 -8.20 2.68
CA ALA A 98 1.85 -7.16 3.64
C ALA A 98 3.07 -6.42 4.19
N PHE A 99 2.84 -5.41 5.04
CA PHE A 99 3.83 -4.62 5.77
C PHE A 99 4.77 -3.74 4.93
N GLY A 100 4.79 -3.83 3.61
CA GLY A 100 5.69 -3.03 2.78
C GLY A 100 5.58 -1.54 3.05
N GLY A 101 4.35 -0.99 3.11
CA GLY A 101 4.13 0.43 3.40
C GLY A 101 4.56 0.84 4.82
N ILE A 102 4.36 -0.03 5.80
CA ILE A 102 4.79 0.22 7.19
C ILE A 102 6.32 0.22 7.26
N MET A 103 6.98 -0.77 6.65
CA MET A 103 8.43 -0.89 6.67
C MET A 103 9.11 0.20 5.85
N ALA A 104 8.58 0.57 4.68
CA ALA A 104 9.02 1.74 3.94
C ALA A 104 8.88 3.01 4.79
N GLY A 105 7.75 3.16 5.51
CA GLY A 105 7.53 4.23 6.46
C GLY A 105 8.55 4.26 7.59
N VAL A 106 8.93 3.12 8.16
CA VAL A 106 9.98 3.04 9.19
C VAL A 106 11.31 3.55 8.63
N GLY A 107 11.66 3.20 7.39
CA GLY A 107 12.85 3.72 6.71
C GLY A 107 12.84 5.24 6.63
N HIS A 108 11.84 5.81 5.99
CA HIS A 108 11.74 7.25 5.79
C HIS A 108 11.56 8.03 7.11
N ILE A 109 10.70 7.54 8.01
CA ILE A 109 10.36 8.24 9.25
C ILE A 109 11.48 8.15 10.27
N THR A 110 12.07 6.96 10.46
CA THR A 110 12.97 6.68 11.58
C THR A 110 14.43 6.64 11.14
N ILE A 111 14.75 5.83 10.10
CA ILE A 111 16.15 5.60 9.70
C ILE A 111 16.73 6.85 9.05
N PHE A 112 15.94 7.51 8.19
CA PHE A 112 16.38 8.73 7.50
C PHE A 112 16.02 10.03 8.24
N GLY A 113 15.29 9.94 9.35
CA GLY A 113 14.94 11.08 10.19
C GLY A 113 14.00 12.11 9.56
N LEU A 114 13.34 11.77 8.43
CA LEU A 114 12.52 12.72 7.68
C LEU A 114 11.30 13.21 8.46
N ALA A 115 10.72 12.37 9.35
CA ALA A 115 9.58 12.79 10.15
C ALA A 115 9.97 13.77 11.24
N ASP A 116 11.13 13.62 11.87
CA ASP A 116 11.60 14.55 12.89
C ASP A 116 11.98 15.88 12.25
N TYR A 117 12.56 15.84 11.05
CA TYR A 117 12.78 17.04 10.25
C TYR A 117 11.47 17.74 9.87
N ALA A 118 10.42 17.01 9.45
CA ALA A 118 9.11 17.60 9.21
C ALA A 118 8.52 18.25 10.46
N LYS A 119 8.63 17.59 11.63
CA LYS A 119 8.13 18.11 12.92
C LYS A 119 8.84 19.39 13.38
N SER A 120 10.12 19.60 13.01
CA SER A 120 10.86 20.81 13.39
C SER A 120 10.22 22.09 12.87
N PHE A 121 9.47 22.02 11.77
CA PHE A 121 8.69 23.16 11.25
C PHE A 121 7.44 23.47 12.09
N GLY A 122 7.04 22.59 13.00
CA GLY A 122 5.83 22.73 13.83
C GLY A 122 4.56 22.20 13.19
N GLY A 123 3.57 21.92 14.03
CA GLY A 123 2.25 21.44 13.58
C GLY A 123 1.51 22.53 12.79
N GLY A 124 0.78 22.12 11.74
CA GLY A 124 0.02 23.05 10.91
C GLY A 124 0.83 23.73 9.80
N ASN A 125 2.14 23.79 9.91
CA ASN A 125 3.01 24.44 8.94
C ASN A 125 2.89 23.79 7.54
N PRO A 126 2.69 24.58 6.46
CA PRO A 126 2.60 24.09 5.08
C PRO A 126 3.81 23.25 4.64
N VAL A 127 5.03 23.60 5.07
CA VAL A 127 6.27 22.86 4.76
C VAL A 127 6.26 21.49 5.44
N ASN A 128 5.90 21.41 6.73
CA ASN A 128 5.72 20.15 7.44
C ASN A 128 4.74 19.23 6.70
N LYS A 129 3.57 19.76 6.32
CA LYS A 129 2.55 19.01 5.61
C LYS A 129 3.06 18.47 4.27
N LEU A 130 3.77 19.29 3.51
CA LEU A 130 4.32 18.88 2.21
C LEU A 130 5.39 17.79 2.36
N ILE A 131 6.30 17.90 3.34
CA ILE A 131 7.30 16.86 3.65
C ILE A 131 6.60 15.56 4.05
N THR A 132 5.59 15.64 4.91
CA THR A 132 4.82 14.47 5.37
C THR A 132 4.10 13.79 4.20
N ASP A 133 3.48 14.54 3.32
CA ASP A 133 2.82 14.00 2.12
C ASP A 133 3.84 13.43 1.13
N SER A 134 5.02 14.06 0.98
CA SER A 134 6.13 13.53 0.18
C SER A 134 6.61 12.17 0.69
N ILE A 135 6.82 12.02 2.01
CA ILE A 135 7.17 10.73 2.64
C ILE A 135 6.10 9.67 2.32
N ARG A 136 4.83 10.04 2.45
CA ARG A 136 3.71 9.14 2.16
C ARG A 136 3.71 8.65 0.71
N VAL A 137 3.87 9.56 -0.24
CA VAL A 137 3.90 9.22 -1.67
C VAL A 137 5.14 8.41 -2.01
N SER A 138 6.29 8.72 -1.40
CA SER A 138 7.52 7.92 -1.52
C SER A 138 7.27 6.47 -1.12
N ASN A 139 6.66 6.24 0.05
CA ASN A 139 6.28 4.90 0.50
C ASN A 139 5.33 4.21 -0.50
N GLN A 140 4.39 4.95 -1.07
CA GLN A 140 3.44 4.40 -2.05
C GLN A 140 4.13 3.95 -3.35
N TRP A 141 5.16 4.66 -3.81
CA TRP A 141 5.97 4.25 -4.95
C TRP A 141 6.69 2.92 -4.70
N LEU A 142 7.32 2.79 -3.52
CA LEU A 142 8.01 1.55 -3.14
C LEU A 142 7.05 0.36 -3.09
N VAL A 143 5.92 0.55 -2.43
CA VAL A 143 4.90 -0.50 -2.29
C VAL A 143 4.21 -0.79 -3.63
N GLY A 144 3.96 0.23 -4.45
CA GLY A 144 3.37 0.10 -5.77
C GLY A 144 4.24 -0.74 -6.71
N LEU A 145 5.53 -0.45 -6.80
CA LEU A 145 6.47 -1.24 -7.59
C LEU A 145 6.59 -2.68 -7.07
N SER A 146 6.67 -2.84 -5.75
CA SER A 146 6.66 -4.19 -5.13
C SER A 146 5.38 -4.94 -5.48
N GLY A 147 4.22 -4.28 -5.45
CA GLY A 147 2.93 -4.83 -5.87
C GLY A 147 2.92 -5.30 -7.32
N VAL A 148 3.46 -4.50 -8.25
CA VAL A 148 3.60 -4.89 -9.68
C VAL A 148 4.40 -6.18 -9.81
N ILE A 149 5.61 -6.18 -9.25
CA ILE A 149 6.55 -7.29 -9.40
C ILE A 149 6.02 -8.55 -8.73
N SER A 150 5.49 -8.42 -7.51
CA SER A 150 4.94 -9.55 -6.75
C SER A 150 3.72 -10.14 -7.44
N SER A 151 2.74 -9.33 -7.82
CA SER A 151 1.53 -9.80 -8.50
C SER A 151 1.88 -10.52 -9.80
N TRP A 152 2.82 -10.00 -10.58
CA TRP A 152 3.29 -10.64 -11.81
C TRP A 152 3.95 -11.99 -11.57
N ASN A 153 4.88 -12.06 -10.59
CA ASN A 153 5.54 -13.32 -10.28
C ASN A 153 4.54 -14.36 -9.74
N TYR A 154 3.65 -13.97 -8.83
CA TYR A 154 2.64 -14.88 -8.28
C TYR A 154 1.63 -15.33 -9.33
N TYR A 155 1.25 -14.44 -10.26
CA TYR A 155 0.39 -14.81 -11.40
C TYR A 155 1.07 -15.88 -12.28
N LYS A 156 2.34 -15.68 -12.63
CA LYS A 156 3.12 -16.67 -13.41
C LYS A 156 3.29 -18.01 -12.68
N MET A 157 3.35 -17.99 -11.36
CA MET A 157 3.47 -19.18 -10.53
C MET A 157 2.12 -19.87 -10.27
N GLY A 158 1.00 -19.36 -10.81
CA GLY A 158 -0.33 -19.89 -10.51
C GLY A 158 -0.76 -19.69 -9.05
N ARG A 159 -0.20 -18.69 -8.36
CA ARG A 159 -0.40 -18.42 -6.90
C ARG A 159 -1.11 -17.09 -6.66
N LEU A 160 -1.97 -16.65 -7.58
CA LEU A 160 -2.73 -15.41 -7.48
C LEU A 160 -4.19 -15.67 -7.88
N VAL A 161 -5.13 -15.32 -6.98
CA VAL A 161 -6.57 -15.40 -7.26
C VAL A 161 -7.02 -14.04 -7.80
N ALA A 162 -6.84 -13.81 -9.11
CA ALA A 162 -7.09 -12.52 -9.73
C ALA A 162 -8.52 -11.99 -9.51
N PRO A 163 -9.62 -12.77 -9.67
CA PRO A 163 -10.96 -12.28 -9.44
C PRO A 163 -11.20 -11.81 -8.01
N LEU A 164 -10.63 -12.50 -7.02
CA LEU A 164 -10.74 -12.10 -5.61
C LEU A 164 -10.02 -10.78 -5.35
N GLY A 165 -8.78 -10.66 -5.88
CA GLY A 165 -8.01 -9.42 -5.78
C GLY A 165 -8.69 -8.23 -6.45
N VAL A 166 -9.30 -8.45 -7.63
CA VAL A 166 -10.05 -7.40 -8.35
C VAL A 166 -11.30 -6.98 -7.58
N CYS A 167 -12.11 -7.91 -7.05
CA CYS A 167 -13.27 -7.55 -6.24
C CYS A 167 -12.91 -6.75 -4.99
N LEU A 168 -11.83 -7.14 -4.29
CA LEU A 168 -11.27 -6.35 -3.17
C LEU A 168 -10.83 -4.96 -3.62
N ALA A 169 -10.15 -4.86 -4.77
CA ALA A 169 -9.67 -3.59 -5.31
C ALA A 169 -10.82 -2.67 -5.74
N VAL A 170 -11.89 -3.20 -6.33
CA VAL A 170 -13.10 -2.43 -6.68
C VAL A 170 -13.71 -1.77 -5.44
N GLY A 171 -13.82 -2.52 -4.33
CA GLY A 171 -14.21 -1.94 -3.04
C GLY A 171 -13.20 -0.91 -2.53
N GLY A 172 -11.91 -1.29 -2.59
CA GLY A 172 -10.80 -0.52 -2.06
C GLY A 172 -10.61 0.85 -2.70
N VAL A 173 -10.74 0.96 -4.02
CA VAL A 173 -10.61 2.24 -4.73
C VAL A 173 -11.66 3.24 -4.25
N GLY A 174 -12.93 2.85 -4.19
CA GLY A 174 -13.99 3.72 -3.69
C GLY A 174 -13.80 4.06 -2.21
N GLY A 175 -13.44 3.08 -1.36
CA GLY A 175 -13.18 3.31 0.05
C GLY A 175 -12.01 4.26 0.31
N SER A 176 -10.97 4.23 -0.54
CA SER A 176 -9.75 5.04 -0.35
C SER A 176 -9.95 6.54 -0.58
N TRP A 177 -10.90 6.97 -1.42
CA TRP A 177 -11.19 8.39 -1.62
C TRP A 177 -12.49 8.85 -0.96
N LEU A 178 -13.55 8.01 -0.95
CA LEU A 178 -14.86 8.38 -0.41
C LEU A 178 -14.81 8.57 1.12
N VAL A 179 -14.15 7.66 1.84
CA VAL A 179 -14.13 7.73 3.31
C VAL A 179 -13.33 8.94 3.83
N PRO A 180 -12.14 9.27 3.33
CA PRO A 180 -11.47 10.51 3.67
C PRO A 180 -12.31 11.75 3.37
N GLU A 181 -13.02 11.78 2.26
CA GLU A 181 -13.90 12.90 1.90
C GLU A 181 -15.04 13.09 2.92
N LEU A 182 -15.65 11.99 3.37
CA LEU A 182 -16.76 12.01 4.33
C LEU A 182 -16.32 12.30 5.77
N THR A 183 -15.09 11.97 6.13
CA THR A 183 -14.61 11.99 7.51
C THR A 183 -13.53 13.04 7.78
N ALA A 184 -13.05 13.74 6.75
CA ALA A 184 -12.04 14.78 6.89
C ALA A 184 -12.44 15.85 7.93
N GLY A 185 -11.53 16.12 8.87
CA GLY A 185 -11.74 17.10 9.94
C GLY A 185 -12.60 16.64 11.12
N LYS A 186 -13.23 15.44 11.07
CA LYS A 186 -14.13 14.94 12.12
C LYS A 186 -13.43 14.07 13.17
N ILE A 187 -12.27 13.51 12.87
CA ILE A 187 -11.55 12.59 13.75
C ILE A 187 -10.12 13.07 13.97
N SER A 188 -9.65 13.09 15.21
CA SER A 188 -8.27 13.43 15.50
C SER A 188 -7.33 12.29 15.06
N LEU A 189 -6.24 12.65 14.39
CA LEU A 189 -5.24 11.69 13.91
C LEU A 189 -4.65 10.85 15.06
N LYS A 190 -4.48 11.44 16.24
CA LYS A 190 -3.91 10.76 17.41
C LYS A 190 -4.79 9.63 17.92
N ALA A 191 -6.09 9.89 18.11
CA ALA A 191 -7.05 8.86 18.54
C ALA A 191 -7.16 7.75 17.50
N TYR A 192 -7.17 8.14 16.23
CA TYR A 192 -7.27 7.21 15.12
C TYR A 192 -6.09 6.21 15.07
N ILE A 193 -4.84 6.69 15.25
CA ILE A 193 -3.65 5.83 15.31
C ILE A 193 -3.78 4.78 16.42
N GLY A 194 -4.32 5.16 17.59
CA GLY A 194 -4.56 4.25 18.71
C GLY A 194 -5.58 3.16 18.37
N TYR A 195 -6.73 3.53 17.86
CA TYR A 195 -7.78 2.56 17.45
C TYR A 195 -7.29 1.62 16.35
N PHE A 196 -6.54 2.15 15.39
CA PHE A 196 -5.92 1.33 14.38
C PHE A 196 -4.98 0.27 14.99
N GLY A 197 -4.11 0.70 15.91
CA GLY A 197 -3.23 -0.22 16.62
C GLY A 197 -4.00 -1.35 17.29
N ILE A 198 -5.12 -1.04 17.96
CA ILE A 198 -6.00 -2.05 18.58
C ILE A 198 -6.53 -3.03 17.53
N ILE A 199 -7.04 -2.54 16.40
CA ILE A 199 -7.56 -3.41 15.33
C ILE A 199 -6.47 -4.37 14.84
N VAL A 200 -5.27 -3.85 14.55
CA VAL A 200 -4.15 -4.68 14.07
C VAL A 200 -3.70 -5.68 15.13
N PHE A 201 -3.68 -5.26 16.41
CA PHE A 201 -3.35 -6.16 17.52
C PHE A 201 -4.37 -7.28 17.67
N ILE A 202 -5.67 -6.98 17.61
CA ILE A 202 -6.75 -7.97 17.67
C ILE A 202 -6.64 -8.95 16.49
N LEU A 203 -6.37 -8.45 15.28
CA LEU A 203 -6.18 -9.29 14.10
C LEU A 203 -4.96 -10.21 14.26
N GLY A 204 -3.84 -9.69 14.77
CA GLY A 204 -2.67 -10.51 15.10
C GLY A 204 -2.99 -11.60 16.11
N ALA A 205 -3.70 -11.25 17.20
CA ALA A 205 -4.14 -12.19 18.23
C ALA A 205 -5.13 -13.24 17.67
N PHE A 206 -6.05 -12.84 16.80
CA PHE A 206 -6.95 -13.77 16.12
C PHE A 206 -6.20 -14.77 15.24
N LEU A 207 -5.16 -14.35 14.53
CA LEU A 207 -4.33 -15.22 13.73
C LEU A 207 -3.49 -16.21 14.58
N ILE A 208 -3.15 -15.86 15.83
CA ILE A 208 -2.57 -16.83 16.77
C ILE A 208 -3.52 -18.01 16.97
N TYR A 209 -4.82 -17.70 17.19
CA TYR A 209 -5.83 -18.76 17.32
C TYR A 209 -5.87 -19.66 16.08
N GLU A 210 -5.77 -19.09 14.87
CA GLU A 210 -5.78 -19.87 13.61
C GLU A 210 -4.58 -20.82 13.45
N VAL A 211 -3.44 -20.49 14.05
CA VAL A 211 -2.24 -21.38 14.03
C VAL A 211 -2.37 -22.51 15.04
N THR A 212 -3.30 -22.43 16.01
CA THR A 212 -3.57 -23.54 16.95
C THR A 212 -4.23 -24.73 16.25
N PRO A 213 -4.11 -25.95 16.80
CA PRO A 213 -4.76 -27.14 16.23
C PRO A 213 -6.29 -26.98 16.06
N ARG A 214 -6.95 -26.27 16.98
CA ARG A 214 -8.41 -26.01 16.92
C ARG A 214 -8.79 -25.03 15.80
N GLY A 215 -8.04 -23.95 15.61
CA GLY A 215 -8.25 -23.00 14.53
C GLY A 215 -7.94 -23.60 13.16
N ALA A 216 -6.84 -24.38 13.07
CA ALA A 216 -6.44 -25.05 11.84
C ALA A 216 -7.45 -26.13 11.37
N ALA A 217 -8.19 -26.75 12.29
CA ALA A 217 -9.21 -27.76 11.93
C ALA A 217 -10.41 -27.17 11.18
N ARG A 218 -10.68 -25.86 11.35
CA ARG A 218 -11.81 -25.17 10.68
C ARG A 218 -11.53 -24.81 9.20
N LYS A 219 -10.29 -24.90 8.75
CA LYS A 219 -9.85 -24.52 7.40
C LYS A 219 -9.19 -25.71 6.71
N LYS A 220 -9.96 -26.80 6.61
CA LYS A 220 -9.46 -28.08 6.09
C LYS A 220 -8.92 -27.94 4.67
N GLU A 221 -9.66 -27.29 3.78
CA GLU A 221 -9.29 -27.10 2.37
C GLU A 221 -7.99 -26.28 2.24
N ALA A 222 -7.86 -25.18 2.98
CA ALA A 222 -6.64 -24.37 2.97
C ALA A 222 -5.42 -25.15 3.47
N LYS A 223 -5.61 -25.97 4.52
CA LYS A 223 -4.54 -26.80 5.07
C LYS A 223 -4.13 -27.92 4.14
N GLU A 224 -5.09 -28.56 3.49
CA GLU A 224 -4.82 -29.63 2.52
C GLU A 224 -4.13 -29.07 1.27
N ALA A 225 -4.61 -27.93 0.73
CA ALA A 225 -3.96 -27.23 -0.37
C ALA A 225 -2.52 -26.80 -0.03
N ALA A 226 -2.31 -26.26 1.17
CA ALA A 226 -0.96 -25.88 1.63
C ALA A 226 -0.02 -27.08 1.72
N LYS A 227 -0.47 -28.20 2.31
CA LYS A 227 0.31 -29.43 2.39
C LYS A 227 0.63 -30.03 1.02
N ALA A 228 -0.36 -30.04 0.11
CA ALA A 228 -0.17 -30.53 -1.26
C ALA A 228 0.87 -29.67 -2.00
N PHE A 229 0.79 -28.35 -1.84
CA PHE A 229 1.78 -27.43 -2.40
C PHE A 229 3.19 -27.66 -1.80
N GLU A 230 3.32 -27.72 -0.47
CA GLU A 230 4.60 -27.95 0.20
C GLU A 230 5.23 -29.29 -0.23
N LYS A 231 4.43 -30.36 -0.36
CA LYS A 231 4.86 -31.66 -0.86
C LYS A 231 5.37 -31.56 -2.30
N ALA A 232 4.60 -30.90 -3.20
CA ALA A 232 4.99 -30.73 -4.58
C ALA A 232 6.32 -29.94 -4.73
N VAL A 233 6.53 -28.93 -3.89
CA VAL A 233 7.81 -28.18 -3.86
C VAL A 233 8.97 -29.07 -3.38
N ALA A 234 8.77 -29.87 -2.32
CA ALA A 234 9.79 -30.76 -1.77
C ALA A 234 10.18 -31.87 -2.77
N GLU A 235 9.20 -32.43 -3.46
CA GLU A 235 9.39 -33.51 -4.43
C GLU A 235 9.75 -32.99 -5.84
N LYS A 236 9.87 -31.65 -6.02
CA LYS A 236 10.17 -30.98 -7.29
C LYS A 236 9.19 -31.37 -8.44
N ILE A 237 7.94 -31.64 -8.08
CA ILE A 237 6.88 -31.94 -9.05
C ILE A 237 6.59 -30.72 -9.90
N ASP A 238 6.30 -30.94 -11.19
CA ASP A 238 5.82 -29.85 -12.06
C ASP A 238 4.46 -29.34 -11.56
N MET A 239 4.43 -28.04 -11.23
CA MET A 239 3.26 -27.36 -10.66
C MET A 239 2.46 -26.60 -11.70
N SER A 240 2.83 -26.66 -12.98
CA SER A 240 2.23 -25.88 -14.06
C SER A 240 0.72 -26.07 -14.18
N ASP A 241 0.23 -27.26 -13.92
CA ASP A 241 -1.17 -27.63 -14.00
C ASP A 241 -1.94 -27.59 -12.67
N GLN A 242 -1.27 -27.35 -11.55
CA GLN A 242 -1.88 -27.38 -10.21
C GLN A 242 -2.10 -25.99 -9.60
N GLY A 243 -1.75 -24.93 -10.32
CA GLY A 243 -1.98 -23.54 -9.91
C GLY A 243 -3.46 -23.16 -9.88
N VAL A 244 -3.74 -21.91 -9.58
CA VAL A 244 -5.11 -21.36 -9.56
C VAL A 244 -5.76 -21.49 -10.93
N LYS A 245 -6.86 -22.24 -11.00
CA LYS A 245 -7.72 -22.37 -12.19
C LYS A 245 -9.13 -21.89 -11.83
N ILE A 246 -9.59 -20.85 -12.53
CA ILE A 246 -10.96 -20.32 -12.35
C ILE A 246 -11.94 -21.22 -13.08
N ILE A 247 -12.94 -21.74 -12.37
CA ILE A 247 -13.98 -22.61 -12.88
C ILE A 247 -15.22 -21.81 -13.25
N GLU A 248 -15.62 -20.86 -12.39
CA GLU A 248 -16.85 -20.10 -12.53
C GLU A 248 -16.64 -18.65 -12.14
N GLY A 249 -17.30 -17.72 -12.82
CA GLY A 249 -17.30 -16.29 -12.54
C GLY A 249 -17.54 -15.45 -13.78
N SER A 250 -18.26 -14.34 -13.63
CA SER A 250 -18.56 -13.44 -14.75
C SER A 250 -17.44 -12.39 -14.92
N TRP A 251 -16.58 -12.60 -15.90
CA TRP A 251 -15.51 -11.64 -16.24
C TRP A 251 -16.06 -10.31 -16.80
N THR A 252 -17.20 -10.34 -17.50
CA THR A 252 -17.80 -9.12 -18.08
C THR A 252 -18.21 -8.15 -17.01
N PHE A 253 -19.01 -8.57 -16.03
CA PHE A 253 -19.42 -7.72 -14.92
C PHE A 253 -18.23 -7.27 -14.04
N MET A 254 -17.21 -8.11 -13.89
CA MET A 254 -16.00 -7.76 -13.18
C MET A 254 -15.25 -6.60 -13.84
N TRP A 255 -15.04 -6.66 -15.16
CA TRP A 255 -14.36 -5.60 -15.90
C TRP A 255 -15.19 -4.31 -15.99
N LEU A 256 -16.51 -4.44 -16.09
CA LEU A 256 -17.41 -3.28 -16.00
C LEU A 256 -17.30 -2.60 -14.63
N ALA A 257 -17.32 -3.37 -13.55
CA ALA A 257 -17.14 -2.81 -12.20
C ALA A 257 -15.81 -2.08 -12.06
N VAL A 258 -14.71 -2.65 -12.57
CA VAL A 258 -13.40 -1.99 -12.61
C VAL A 258 -13.48 -0.69 -13.42
N ALA A 259 -14.08 -0.70 -14.60
CA ALA A 259 -14.17 0.48 -15.46
C ALA A 259 -14.91 1.64 -14.78
N PHE A 260 -16.03 1.36 -14.11
CA PHE A 260 -16.80 2.38 -13.38
C PHE A 260 -16.02 2.98 -12.21
N VAL A 261 -15.32 2.14 -11.45
CA VAL A 261 -14.54 2.60 -10.29
C VAL A 261 -13.30 3.38 -10.73
N VAL A 262 -12.63 2.96 -11.80
CA VAL A 262 -11.52 3.71 -12.42
C VAL A 262 -12.02 5.05 -12.96
N ALA A 263 -13.15 5.06 -13.67
CA ALA A 263 -13.76 6.31 -14.15
C ALA A 263 -14.09 7.27 -13.00
N SER A 264 -14.57 6.77 -11.85
CA SER A 264 -14.79 7.57 -10.64
C SER A 264 -13.49 8.22 -10.15
N ALA A 265 -12.40 7.46 -10.07
CA ALA A 265 -11.10 7.98 -9.63
C ALA A 265 -10.52 9.01 -10.61
N LEU A 266 -10.66 8.78 -11.91
CA LEU A 266 -10.26 9.75 -12.95
C LEU A 266 -11.10 11.02 -12.89
N TRP A 267 -12.42 10.89 -12.71
CA TRP A 267 -13.32 12.03 -12.61
C TRP A 267 -12.92 12.96 -11.45
N ILE A 268 -12.71 12.39 -10.25
CA ILE A 268 -12.41 13.21 -9.07
C ILE A 268 -11.03 13.87 -9.13
N ASN A 269 -10.07 13.24 -9.80
CA ASN A 269 -8.69 13.70 -9.81
C ASN A 269 -8.31 14.56 -11.05
N LEU A 270 -8.93 14.32 -12.20
CA LEU A 270 -8.60 15.02 -13.45
C LEU A 270 -9.64 16.05 -13.83
N VAL A 271 -10.91 15.70 -13.77
CA VAL A 271 -11.98 16.59 -14.23
C VAL A 271 -12.30 17.63 -13.18
N GLY A 272 -12.22 17.27 -11.89
CA GLY A 272 -12.51 18.18 -10.77
C GLY A 272 -13.96 18.72 -10.79
N GLY A 273 -14.85 18.04 -11.53
CA GLY A 273 -16.25 18.42 -11.67
C GLY A 273 -17.12 18.04 -10.48
N ALA A 274 -18.42 17.96 -10.71
CA ALA A 274 -19.39 17.65 -9.66
C ALA A 274 -19.08 16.29 -8.98
N LYS A 275 -18.82 16.31 -7.70
CA LYS A 275 -18.43 15.12 -6.90
C LYS A 275 -19.49 14.01 -6.92
N TRP A 276 -20.76 14.35 -7.07
CA TRP A 276 -21.85 13.38 -7.13
C TRP A 276 -21.71 12.41 -8.33
N VAL A 277 -21.07 12.84 -9.42
CA VAL A 277 -20.78 11.95 -10.56
C VAL A 277 -19.83 10.83 -10.13
N ALA A 278 -18.76 11.15 -9.40
CA ALA A 278 -17.85 10.13 -8.87
C ALA A 278 -18.54 9.20 -7.88
N TYR A 279 -19.47 9.70 -7.06
CA TYR A 279 -20.27 8.86 -6.14
C TYR A 279 -21.15 7.88 -6.91
N ILE A 280 -21.84 8.33 -7.95
CA ILE A 280 -22.67 7.44 -8.79
C ILE A 280 -21.80 6.38 -9.47
N LEU A 281 -20.67 6.78 -10.05
CA LEU A 281 -19.77 5.84 -10.72
C LEU A 281 -19.25 4.76 -9.75
N VAL A 282 -18.81 5.13 -8.55
CA VAL A 282 -18.31 4.13 -7.59
C VAL A 282 -19.44 3.23 -7.11
N LEU A 283 -20.63 3.77 -6.85
CA LEU A 283 -21.79 2.97 -6.47
C LEU A 283 -22.21 2.00 -7.58
N ALA A 284 -22.23 2.46 -8.84
CA ALA A 284 -22.51 1.59 -9.98
C ALA A 284 -21.49 0.44 -10.08
N GLY A 285 -20.19 0.73 -9.90
CA GLY A 285 -19.15 -0.29 -9.85
C GLY A 285 -19.37 -1.31 -8.72
N TRP A 286 -19.77 -0.86 -7.54
CA TRP A 286 -20.08 -1.75 -6.42
C TRP A 286 -21.33 -2.60 -6.67
N VAL A 287 -22.40 -2.01 -7.20
CA VAL A 287 -23.63 -2.75 -7.57
C VAL A 287 -23.35 -3.81 -8.62
N LEU A 288 -22.50 -3.52 -9.60
CA LEU A 288 -22.10 -4.51 -10.61
C LEU A 288 -21.44 -5.76 -10.02
N THR A 289 -20.78 -5.68 -8.86
CA THR A 289 -20.19 -6.85 -8.22
C THR A 289 -21.24 -7.85 -7.72
N LEU A 290 -22.49 -7.41 -7.49
CA LEU A 290 -23.60 -8.30 -7.12
C LEU A 290 -23.98 -9.25 -8.27
N PHE A 291 -23.80 -8.79 -9.52
CA PHE A 291 -24.12 -9.55 -10.73
C PHE A 291 -22.97 -10.48 -11.17
N ILE A 292 -21.78 -10.36 -10.59
CA ILE A 292 -20.69 -11.33 -10.81
C ILE A 292 -21.08 -12.69 -10.22
N GLY A 293 -21.84 -12.70 -9.12
CA GLY A 293 -22.31 -13.92 -8.49
C GLY A 293 -21.23 -14.62 -7.65
N GLN A 294 -21.25 -15.95 -7.73
CA GLN A 294 -20.27 -16.81 -7.06
C GLN A 294 -19.08 -17.04 -7.99
N ILE A 295 -17.88 -16.94 -7.43
CA ILE A 295 -16.62 -17.26 -8.11
C ILE A 295 -16.08 -18.55 -7.50
N ARG A 296 -15.76 -19.53 -8.36
CA ARG A 296 -15.19 -20.82 -7.97
C ARG A 296 -13.86 -21.03 -8.65
N PHE A 297 -12.90 -21.56 -7.91
CA PHE A 297 -11.57 -21.85 -8.42
C PHE A 297 -10.96 -23.06 -7.70
N THR A 298 -9.99 -23.71 -8.32
CA THR A 298 -9.20 -24.78 -7.73
C THR A 298 -7.77 -24.36 -7.53
N PHE A 299 -7.15 -24.94 -6.49
CA PHE A 299 -5.72 -24.85 -6.23
C PHE A 299 -5.24 -26.14 -5.56
N PHE A 300 -4.30 -26.82 -6.19
CA PHE A 300 -3.78 -28.13 -5.74
C PHE A 300 -4.89 -29.14 -5.37
N GLY A 301 -5.84 -29.30 -6.29
CA GLY A 301 -6.96 -30.23 -6.15
C GLY A 301 -8.04 -29.85 -5.14
N GLN A 302 -7.88 -28.75 -4.40
CA GLN A 302 -8.90 -28.22 -3.49
C GLN A 302 -9.72 -27.15 -4.17
N GLU A 303 -11.04 -27.17 -3.95
CA GLU A 303 -11.96 -26.20 -4.48
C GLU A 303 -12.25 -25.11 -3.46
N PHE A 304 -12.22 -23.86 -3.92
CA PHE A 304 -12.54 -22.67 -3.15
C PHE A 304 -13.64 -21.89 -3.85
N SER A 305 -14.50 -21.25 -3.06
CA SER A 305 -15.55 -20.40 -3.62
C SER A 305 -15.84 -19.20 -2.74
N PHE A 306 -16.26 -18.10 -3.35
CA PHE A 306 -16.71 -16.90 -2.64
C PHE A 306 -17.73 -16.12 -3.48
N LYS A 307 -18.61 -15.38 -2.80
CA LYS A 307 -19.51 -14.43 -3.46
C LYS A 307 -18.78 -13.10 -3.66
N ALA A 308 -18.76 -12.58 -4.89
CA ALA A 308 -17.96 -11.42 -5.30
C ALA A 308 -18.18 -10.16 -4.45
N TRP A 309 -19.39 -9.94 -3.94
CA TRP A 309 -19.71 -8.79 -3.09
C TRP A 309 -19.01 -8.83 -1.72
N ILE A 310 -18.67 -10.01 -1.17
CA ILE A 310 -18.00 -10.13 0.14
C ILE A 310 -16.62 -9.49 0.13
N PRO A 311 -15.71 -9.84 -0.80
CA PRO A 311 -14.42 -9.15 -0.90
C PRO A 311 -14.57 -7.68 -1.32
N MET A 312 -15.56 -7.31 -2.12
CA MET A 312 -15.81 -5.90 -2.43
C MET A 312 -16.11 -5.09 -1.17
N VAL A 313 -17.03 -5.55 -0.33
CA VAL A 313 -17.33 -4.89 0.97
C VAL A 313 -16.11 -4.90 1.89
N GLY A 314 -15.39 -6.03 1.97
CA GLY A 314 -14.12 -6.11 2.69
C GLY A 314 -13.11 -5.07 2.21
N GLY A 315 -12.99 -4.88 0.91
CA GLY A 315 -12.14 -3.88 0.29
C GLY A 315 -12.49 -2.45 0.68
N ILE A 316 -13.80 -2.10 0.75
CA ILE A 316 -14.26 -0.78 1.21
C ILE A 316 -13.76 -0.52 2.64
N PHE A 317 -14.01 -1.45 3.57
CA PHE A 317 -13.60 -1.30 4.98
C PHE A 317 -12.08 -1.23 5.13
N ILE A 318 -11.35 -2.12 4.45
CA ILE A 318 -9.89 -2.14 4.50
C ILE A 318 -9.31 -0.83 3.98
N ALA A 319 -9.77 -0.36 2.82
CA ALA A 319 -9.28 0.87 2.24
C ALA A 319 -9.70 2.11 3.04
N ALA A 320 -10.88 2.11 3.62
CA ALA A 320 -11.33 3.14 4.55
C ALA A 320 -10.34 3.29 5.71
N ILE A 321 -10.01 2.19 6.37
CA ILE A 321 -9.04 2.19 7.47
C ILE A 321 -7.65 2.58 6.96
N ALA A 322 -7.21 2.02 5.86
CA ALA A 322 -5.87 2.23 5.30
C ALA A 322 -5.62 3.65 4.81
N SER A 323 -6.62 4.28 4.20
CA SER A 323 -6.48 5.65 3.65
C SER A 323 -6.27 6.68 4.75
N PHE A 324 -6.87 6.49 5.92
CA PHE A 324 -6.62 7.31 7.09
C PHE A 324 -5.15 7.27 7.52
N LEU A 325 -4.53 6.09 7.49
CA LEU A 325 -3.17 5.89 7.95
C LEU A 325 -2.10 6.26 6.93
N GLY A 326 -2.46 6.30 5.66
CA GLY A 326 -1.51 6.45 4.57
C GLY A 326 -0.50 5.29 4.45
N VAL A 327 -0.85 4.09 4.92
CA VAL A 327 0.03 2.92 5.01
C VAL A 327 -0.29 1.83 3.98
N GLY A 328 -1.24 2.09 3.09
CA GLY A 328 -1.51 1.24 1.94
C GLY A 328 -2.23 -0.10 2.21
N GLY A 329 -2.92 -0.28 3.32
CA GLY A 329 -3.88 -1.37 3.58
C GLY A 329 -3.41 -2.82 3.49
N GLY A 330 -2.24 -3.09 2.96
CA GLY A 330 -1.76 -4.44 2.67
C GLY A 330 -1.83 -5.41 3.85
N PHE A 331 -1.53 -4.92 5.04
CA PHE A 331 -1.56 -5.73 6.25
C PHE A 331 -2.99 -6.13 6.70
N LEU A 332 -4.04 -5.43 6.28
CA LEU A 332 -5.45 -5.82 6.55
C LEU A 332 -5.97 -6.81 5.51
N TYR A 333 -5.43 -6.81 4.29
CA TYR A 333 -5.83 -7.79 3.28
C TYR A 333 -5.45 -9.21 3.68
N VAL A 334 -4.29 -9.40 4.32
CA VAL A 334 -3.83 -10.75 4.71
C VAL A 334 -4.80 -11.43 5.68
N PRO A 335 -5.19 -10.86 6.84
CA PRO A 335 -6.18 -11.50 7.71
C PRO A 335 -7.56 -11.65 7.06
N PHE A 336 -7.97 -10.74 6.20
CA PHE A 336 -9.21 -10.91 5.43
C PHE A 336 -9.13 -12.16 4.53
N LEU A 337 -8.05 -12.30 3.78
CA LEU A 337 -7.87 -13.39 2.83
C LEU A 337 -7.67 -14.75 3.54
N THR A 338 -6.97 -14.76 4.68
CA THR A 338 -6.78 -15.99 5.46
C THR A 338 -8.04 -16.36 6.25
N SER A 339 -8.67 -15.38 6.89
CA SER A 339 -9.72 -15.66 7.89
C SER A 339 -11.12 -15.68 7.30
N ILE A 340 -11.42 -14.76 6.38
CA ILE A 340 -12.74 -14.64 5.76
C ILE A 340 -12.80 -15.44 4.46
N ALA A 341 -11.82 -15.27 3.57
CA ALA A 341 -11.77 -16.01 2.33
C ALA A 341 -11.18 -17.43 2.48
N GLY A 342 -10.60 -17.76 3.64
CA GLY A 342 -10.12 -19.11 3.96
C GLY A 342 -8.94 -19.59 3.13
N LEU A 343 -8.09 -18.69 2.62
CA LEU A 343 -6.98 -19.05 1.73
C LEU A 343 -5.70 -19.43 2.47
N PRO A 344 -4.89 -20.35 1.92
CA PRO A 344 -3.53 -20.56 2.40
C PRO A 344 -2.63 -19.36 2.09
N MET A 345 -1.59 -19.11 2.91
CA MET A 345 -0.68 -17.98 2.75
C MET A 345 0.00 -17.92 1.38
N PHE A 346 0.19 -19.06 0.73
CA PHE A 346 0.74 -19.16 -0.63
C PHE A 346 -0.10 -18.44 -1.69
N LEU A 347 -1.42 -18.35 -1.51
CA LEU A 347 -2.33 -17.59 -2.35
C LEU A 347 -2.53 -16.16 -1.84
N VAL A 348 -2.47 -15.97 -0.53
CA VAL A 348 -2.71 -14.68 0.12
C VAL A 348 -1.68 -13.65 -0.31
N ALA A 349 -0.40 -14.01 -0.33
CA ALA A 349 0.68 -13.08 -0.66
C ALA A 349 0.52 -12.46 -2.06
N GLY A 350 0.20 -13.27 -3.08
CA GLY A 350 -0.02 -12.78 -4.43
C GLY A 350 -1.31 -11.97 -4.57
N THR A 351 -2.40 -12.45 -3.96
CA THR A 351 -3.71 -11.81 -4.07
C THR A 351 -3.74 -10.46 -3.35
N SER A 352 -3.15 -10.37 -2.15
CA SER A 352 -3.02 -9.09 -1.43
C SER A 352 -2.10 -8.09 -2.14
N ALA A 353 -1.01 -8.56 -2.77
CA ALA A 353 -0.13 -7.70 -3.55
C ALA A 353 -0.88 -7.02 -4.71
N LEU A 354 -1.79 -7.74 -5.40
CA LEU A 354 -2.63 -7.16 -6.43
C LEU A 354 -3.58 -6.09 -5.89
N CYS A 355 -4.22 -6.34 -4.74
CA CYS A 355 -5.11 -5.34 -4.12
C CYS A 355 -4.35 -4.06 -3.75
N VAL A 356 -3.19 -4.23 -3.13
CA VAL A 356 -2.32 -3.11 -2.74
C VAL A 356 -1.85 -2.33 -3.97
N LEU A 357 -1.45 -3.01 -5.04
CA LEU A 357 -1.03 -2.37 -6.29
C LEU A 357 -2.09 -1.40 -6.81
N VAL A 358 -3.35 -1.85 -6.91
CA VAL A 358 -4.44 -0.99 -7.41
C VAL A 358 -4.63 0.23 -6.50
N GLY A 359 -4.62 0.03 -5.18
CA GLY A 359 -4.72 1.13 -4.21
C GLY A 359 -3.56 2.12 -4.34
N MET A 360 -2.33 1.64 -4.57
CA MET A 360 -1.16 2.50 -4.72
C MET A 360 -1.21 3.32 -6.01
N ILE A 361 -1.62 2.74 -7.13
CA ILE A 361 -1.78 3.46 -8.40
C ILE A 361 -2.74 4.64 -8.21
N VAL A 362 -3.91 4.40 -7.63
CA VAL A 362 -4.92 5.45 -7.39
C VAL A 362 -4.39 6.52 -6.44
N SER A 363 -3.72 6.11 -5.37
CA SER A 363 -3.21 7.03 -4.36
C SER A 363 -2.05 7.89 -4.88
N ILE A 364 -1.06 7.30 -5.56
CA ILE A 364 0.04 8.03 -6.20
C ILE A 364 -0.52 9.07 -7.17
N PHE A 365 -1.46 8.66 -8.02
CA PHE A 365 -2.11 9.54 -8.97
C PHE A 365 -2.82 10.72 -8.28
N SER A 366 -3.61 10.44 -7.24
CA SER A 366 -4.32 11.48 -6.47
C SER A 366 -3.36 12.47 -5.78
N TYR A 367 -2.25 11.99 -5.24
CA TYR A 367 -1.29 12.88 -4.58
C TYR A 367 -0.40 13.64 -5.56
N MET A 368 0.16 12.98 -6.57
CA MET A 368 1.09 13.65 -7.49
C MET A 368 0.38 14.52 -8.51
N VAL A 369 -0.71 14.03 -9.13
CA VAL A 369 -1.47 14.79 -10.13
C VAL A 369 -2.49 15.69 -9.47
N GLY A 370 -3.35 15.14 -8.61
CA GLY A 370 -4.44 15.92 -7.97
C GLY A 370 -3.94 17.00 -7.00
N LYS A 371 -2.88 16.73 -6.22
CA LYS A 371 -2.36 17.66 -5.20
C LYS A 371 -0.98 18.25 -5.52
N GLY A 372 -0.33 17.82 -6.60
CA GLY A 372 1.00 18.28 -7.00
C GLY A 372 2.12 17.96 -6.00
N ILE A 373 1.98 16.86 -5.24
CA ILE A 373 3.00 16.45 -4.27
C ILE A 373 4.24 15.96 -5.00
N VAL A 374 5.40 16.41 -4.54
CA VAL A 374 6.72 16.08 -5.09
C VAL A 374 7.48 15.12 -4.17
N ILE A 375 8.36 14.33 -4.72
CA ILE A 375 9.21 13.37 -4.01
C ILE A 375 10.69 13.58 -4.34
N SER A 376 11.58 13.07 -3.49
CA SER A 376 13.03 13.10 -3.73
C SER A 376 13.44 11.94 -4.64
N TRP A 377 13.44 12.16 -5.95
CA TRP A 377 13.76 11.12 -6.94
C TRP A 377 15.16 10.51 -6.77
N GLY A 378 16.14 11.26 -6.25
CA GLY A 378 17.48 10.73 -5.98
C GLY A 378 17.49 9.61 -4.94
N LEU A 379 16.70 9.77 -3.85
CA LEU A 379 16.55 8.74 -2.83
C LEU A 379 15.65 7.60 -3.35
N ILE A 380 14.47 7.96 -3.85
CA ILE A 380 13.46 6.97 -4.27
C ILE A 380 13.97 6.12 -5.43
N GLY A 381 14.73 6.68 -6.37
CA GLY A 381 15.31 5.93 -7.48
C GLY A 381 16.19 4.76 -7.02
N ALA A 382 17.06 4.98 -6.04
CA ALA A 382 17.87 3.92 -5.46
C ALA A 382 17.02 2.89 -4.68
N GLU A 383 16.05 3.36 -3.91
CA GLU A 383 15.13 2.48 -3.20
C GLU A 383 14.27 1.64 -4.15
N LEU A 384 13.84 2.18 -5.28
CA LEU A 384 13.11 1.42 -6.30
C LEU A 384 13.94 0.28 -6.88
N ILE A 385 15.26 0.46 -7.04
CA ILE A 385 16.17 -0.63 -7.43
C ILE A 385 16.18 -1.70 -6.34
N GLY A 386 16.31 -1.31 -5.08
CA GLY A 386 16.24 -2.25 -3.94
C GLY A 386 14.93 -3.01 -3.88
N ILE A 387 13.80 -2.31 -4.00
CA ILE A 387 12.46 -2.91 -4.07
C ILE A 387 12.35 -3.92 -5.21
N PHE A 388 12.86 -3.57 -6.39
CA PHE A 388 12.86 -4.48 -7.54
C PHE A 388 13.57 -5.80 -7.18
N ILE A 389 14.79 -5.72 -6.66
CA ILE A 389 15.59 -6.90 -6.24
C ILE A 389 14.83 -7.71 -5.18
N GLY A 390 14.41 -7.08 -4.09
CA GLY A 390 13.72 -7.74 -2.99
C GLY A 390 12.41 -8.41 -3.44
N SER A 391 11.62 -7.72 -4.26
CA SER A 391 10.34 -8.24 -4.76
C SER A 391 10.48 -9.36 -5.79
N MET A 392 11.61 -9.43 -6.49
CA MET A 392 11.94 -10.58 -7.35
C MET A 392 12.33 -11.82 -6.54
N ILE A 393 12.99 -11.63 -5.42
CA ILE A 393 13.45 -12.71 -4.54
C ILE A 393 12.30 -13.28 -3.71
N GLY A 394 11.42 -12.43 -3.16
CA GLY A 394 10.37 -12.84 -2.22
C GLY A 394 9.47 -13.97 -2.71
N PRO A 395 8.78 -13.87 -3.86
CA PRO A 395 7.93 -14.94 -4.37
C PRO A 395 8.68 -16.26 -4.65
N ARG A 396 9.97 -16.16 -5.02
CA ARG A 396 10.81 -17.33 -5.28
C ARG A 396 11.25 -18.03 -4.01
N THR A 397 11.51 -17.29 -2.94
CA THR A 397 11.93 -17.83 -1.64
C THR A 397 10.73 -18.25 -0.79
N SER A 398 9.60 -17.56 -0.88
CA SER A 398 8.40 -17.84 -0.11
C SER A 398 7.84 -19.26 -0.33
N LYS A 399 8.08 -19.86 -1.48
CA LYS A 399 7.63 -21.23 -1.77
C LYS A 399 8.33 -22.30 -0.92
N TYR A 400 9.53 -22.02 -0.41
CA TYR A 400 10.30 -22.90 0.46
C TYR A 400 10.03 -22.67 1.95
N ILE A 401 9.24 -21.63 2.28
CA ILE A 401 8.85 -21.30 3.66
C ILE A 401 7.49 -21.93 3.92
N PRO A 402 7.34 -22.82 4.91
CA PRO A 402 6.06 -23.45 5.23
C PRO A 402 4.96 -22.42 5.52
N ASP A 403 3.71 -22.72 5.14
CA ASP A 403 2.53 -21.86 5.36
C ASP A 403 2.42 -21.38 6.82
N ARG A 404 2.69 -22.28 7.78
CA ARG A 404 2.70 -21.96 9.20
C ARG A 404 3.74 -20.89 9.57
N VAL A 405 4.94 -20.97 8.99
CA VAL A 405 6.03 -20.02 9.26
C VAL A 405 5.68 -18.64 8.67
N LEU A 406 5.12 -18.60 7.46
CA LEU A 406 4.62 -17.36 6.85
C LEU A 406 3.56 -16.69 7.72
N LYS A 407 2.62 -17.46 8.28
CA LYS A 407 1.62 -16.95 9.25
C LYS A 407 2.27 -16.40 10.52
N ILE A 408 3.27 -17.10 11.07
CA ILE A 408 3.99 -16.65 12.28
C ILE A 408 4.72 -15.34 12.01
N ILE A 409 5.42 -15.22 10.88
CA ILE A 409 6.08 -13.95 10.48
C ILE A 409 5.04 -12.82 10.46
N PHE A 410 3.89 -13.06 9.84
CA PHE A 410 2.83 -12.08 9.80
C PHE A 410 2.31 -11.72 11.21
N ILE A 411 2.06 -12.71 12.06
CA ILE A 411 1.57 -12.51 13.43
C ILE A 411 2.54 -11.65 14.24
N VAL A 412 3.83 -11.97 14.20
CA VAL A 412 4.87 -11.20 14.92
C VAL A 412 4.86 -9.74 14.48
N LEU A 413 4.85 -9.51 13.17
CA LEU A 413 4.81 -8.15 12.62
C LEU A 413 3.50 -7.42 12.98
N ALA A 414 2.34 -8.10 12.94
CA ALA A 414 1.06 -7.52 13.31
C ALA A 414 1.00 -7.15 14.80
N LEU A 415 1.47 -8.02 15.68
CA LEU A 415 1.51 -7.74 17.12
C LEU A 415 2.44 -6.56 17.44
N TYR A 416 3.62 -6.54 16.82
CA TYR A 416 4.57 -5.44 16.96
C TYR A 416 3.96 -4.10 16.53
N VAL A 417 3.41 -4.05 15.32
CA VAL A 417 2.78 -2.86 14.76
C VAL A 417 1.56 -2.44 15.58
N GLY A 418 0.72 -3.41 15.95
CA GLY A 418 -0.46 -3.19 16.78
C GLY A 418 -0.10 -2.56 18.12
N LEU A 419 0.86 -3.14 18.83
CA LEU A 419 1.33 -2.62 20.13
C LEU A 419 1.96 -1.24 20.00
N ARG A 420 2.80 -1.04 18.97
CA ARG A 420 3.44 0.25 18.69
C ARG A 420 2.44 1.37 18.46
N TYR A 421 1.45 1.16 17.59
CA TYR A 421 0.48 2.21 17.25
C TYR A 421 -0.55 2.43 18.35
N THR A 422 -0.98 1.37 19.06
CA THR A 422 -1.87 1.51 20.22
C THR A 422 -1.23 2.39 21.28
N THR A 423 -0.02 2.08 21.68
CA THR A 423 0.66 2.85 22.74
C THR A 423 1.01 4.25 22.30
N LYS A 424 1.45 4.45 21.04
CA LYS A 424 1.69 5.77 20.49
C LYS A 424 0.42 6.63 20.42
N GLY A 425 -0.73 6.03 20.07
CA GLY A 425 -2.00 6.75 19.99
C GLY A 425 -2.55 7.14 21.36
N PHE A 426 -2.58 6.23 22.33
CA PHE A 426 -3.19 6.48 23.64
C PHE A 426 -2.22 7.05 24.67
N LEU A 427 -0.98 6.54 24.73
CA LEU A 427 0.02 6.99 25.70
C LEU A 427 0.90 8.15 25.17
N GLY A 428 0.76 8.52 23.90
CA GLY A 428 1.60 9.54 23.25
C GLY A 428 3.03 9.09 22.95
N ARG A 429 3.45 7.93 23.44
CA ARG A 429 4.76 7.31 23.19
C ARG A 429 4.61 5.83 22.88
N SER A 430 5.51 5.29 22.06
CA SER A 430 5.57 3.86 21.84
C SER A 430 6.37 3.19 22.94
N ILE A 431 5.85 2.08 23.49
CA ILE A 431 6.59 1.22 24.42
C ILE A 431 7.50 0.23 23.69
N VAL A 432 7.31 0.09 22.38
CA VAL A 432 8.12 -0.78 21.51
C VAL A 432 9.06 0.10 20.72
N PRO A 433 10.36 -0.21 20.68
CA PRO A 433 11.34 0.60 19.94
C PRO A 433 10.99 0.62 18.43
N PRO A 434 11.44 1.62 17.69
CA PRO A 434 11.50 1.52 16.22
C PRO A 434 12.43 0.37 15.85
N PHE A 435 12.15 -0.29 14.72
CA PHE A 435 13.07 -1.31 14.19
C PHE A 435 14.47 -0.75 14.00
#